data_450208f0b1a5559c572242866cab78a1
#
_entry.id   450208f0b1a5559c572242866cab78a1
#
_cell.length_a   1.000
_cell.length_b   1.000
_cell.length_c   1.000
_cell.angle_alpha   90.00
_cell.angle_beta   90.00
_cell.angle_gamma   90.00
#
_symmetry.space_group_name_H-M   'P 1'
#
loop_
_entity.id
_entity.type
_entity.pdbx_description
1 polymer ?
#
loop_
_entity_poly.entity_id
_entity_poly.type
_entity_poly.pdbx_seq_one_letter_code
_entity_poly.pdbx_strand_id
1 'polypeptide(L)'
;VRTERRAAVLGKPVGHSLSPVLHTAAYTALGLDGWTYERVEMDAAGLPGFVRGLGPEWAGLSVTMPGKRAALDFASAATPRAVAAGAANTLVPTADGWLADCTDVDGVAGALRCAGGFTGGEAGLVLGAGGTAAATVVAFAELGIRRAVLVVRDPARARETVEAAGRAGVEADVRVWASADFGKLAADCAVLVSTVPPAAVAEHAAELAAAPCVLDVIYHPWPTPLAEAAAGRVATGLDMLLHQAFGQVEHFTGRPAPREAMRDALREATGGILPLPLD
;
A
#
# COMPACT_ATOMS: atom_id res chain seq x y z
N VAL A 1 -10.56 -29.12 -18.80
CA VAL A 1 -11.59 -28.53 -17.92
C VAL A 1 -11.09 -27.14 -17.55
N ARG A 2 -11.81 -26.05 -17.94
CA ARG A 2 -11.50 -24.70 -17.49
C ARG A 2 -11.76 -24.67 -15.96
N THR A 3 -10.74 -24.43 -15.17
CA THR A 3 -10.89 -24.27 -13.73
C THR A 3 -11.31 -22.83 -13.47
N GLU A 4 -12.57 -22.62 -13.18
CA GLU A 4 -13.06 -21.31 -12.74
C GLU A 4 -12.45 -20.96 -11.40
N ARG A 5 -11.83 -19.79 -11.29
CA ARG A 5 -11.26 -19.27 -10.06
C ARG A 5 -11.68 -17.83 -9.87
N ARG A 6 -11.87 -17.45 -8.62
CA ARG A 6 -12.35 -16.14 -8.23
C ARG A 6 -11.40 -15.48 -7.25
N ALA A 7 -11.26 -14.18 -7.39
CA ALA A 7 -10.65 -13.33 -6.39
C ALA A 7 -11.45 -12.03 -6.28
N ALA A 8 -11.26 -11.27 -5.24
CA ALA A 8 -11.95 -10.00 -5.04
C ALA A 8 -11.14 -9.04 -4.19
N VAL A 9 -11.44 -7.75 -4.31
CA VAL A 9 -11.07 -6.75 -3.31
C VAL A 9 -12.25 -6.48 -2.39
N LEU A 10 -11.99 -6.56 -1.08
CA LEU A 10 -12.93 -6.28 -0.01
C LEU A 10 -12.64 -4.90 0.59
N GLY A 11 -13.65 -4.07 0.80
CA GLY A 11 -13.52 -2.76 1.44
C GLY A 11 -14.82 -1.98 1.44
N LYS A 12 -14.83 -0.84 2.14
CA LYS A 12 -16.01 0.03 2.21
C LYS A 12 -15.62 1.50 2.40
N PRO A 13 -15.79 2.35 1.38
CA PRO A 13 -16.27 2.02 0.02
C PRO A 13 -15.19 1.32 -0.82
N VAL A 14 -15.58 0.53 -1.82
CA VAL A 14 -14.66 -0.21 -2.70
C VAL A 14 -14.93 0.05 -4.19
N GLY A 15 -15.99 0.77 -4.52
CA GLY A 15 -16.44 1.00 -5.90
C GLY A 15 -15.38 1.63 -6.82
N HIS A 16 -14.49 2.44 -6.27
CA HIS A 16 -13.43 3.14 -7.02
C HIS A 16 -12.11 2.36 -7.11
N SER A 17 -12.03 1.15 -6.55
CA SER A 17 -10.80 0.35 -6.60
C SER A 17 -10.39 0.03 -8.03
N LEU A 18 -9.12 0.26 -8.35
CA LEU A 18 -8.49 -0.11 -9.63
C LEU A 18 -7.87 -1.53 -9.60
N SER A 19 -7.96 -2.24 -8.47
CA SER A 19 -7.46 -3.62 -8.37
C SER A 19 -8.04 -4.56 -9.44
N PRO A 20 -9.35 -4.49 -9.82
CA PRO A 20 -9.87 -5.32 -10.90
C PRO A 20 -9.17 -5.09 -12.25
N VAL A 21 -8.73 -3.87 -12.55
CA VAL A 21 -7.98 -3.56 -13.78
C VAL A 21 -6.66 -4.33 -13.79
N LEU A 22 -5.91 -4.25 -12.69
CA LEU A 22 -4.61 -4.90 -12.54
C LEU A 22 -4.71 -6.43 -12.59
N HIS A 23 -5.62 -7.01 -11.82
CA HIS A 23 -5.77 -8.46 -11.74
C HIS A 23 -6.35 -9.06 -13.02
N THR A 24 -7.31 -8.40 -13.67
CA THR A 24 -7.86 -8.87 -14.96
C THR A 24 -6.78 -8.84 -16.04
N ALA A 25 -5.98 -7.78 -16.11
CA ALA A 25 -4.85 -7.72 -17.04
C ALA A 25 -3.82 -8.84 -16.78
N ALA A 26 -3.53 -9.11 -15.49
CA ALA A 26 -2.64 -10.20 -15.10
C ALA A 26 -3.19 -11.55 -15.52
N TYR A 27 -4.47 -11.83 -15.25
CA TYR A 27 -5.10 -13.12 -15.63
C TYR A 27 -5.13 -13.32 -17.14
N THR A 28 -5.42 -12.26 -17.91
CA THR A 28 -5.38 -12.30 -19.37
C THR A 28 -3.96 -12.61 -19.89
N ALA A 29 -2.96 -11.89 -19.40
CA ALA A 29 -1.56 -12.09 -19.82
C ALA A 29 -1.02 -13.48 -19.44
N LEU A 30 -1.52 -14.07 -18.35
CA LEU A 30 -1.17 -15.42 -17.91
C LEU A 30 -2.00 -16.52 -18.58
N GLY A 31 -2.95 -16.19 -19.47
CA GLY A 31 -3.83 -17.16 -20.12
C GLY A 31 -4.80 -17.86 -19.17
N LEU A 32 -5.25 -17.19 -18.14
CA LEU A 32 -6.15 -17.69 -17.11
C LEU A 32 -7.62 -17.35 -17.44
N ASP A 33 -8.14 -17.85 -18.56
CA ASP A 33 -9.44 -17.48 -19.14
C ASP A 33 -10.66 -17.73 -18.23
N GLY A 34 -10.54 -18.57 -17.21
CA GLY A 34 -11.62 -18.86 -16.27
C GLY A 34 -11.54 -18.08 -14.96
N TRP A 35 -10.61 -17.11 -14.87
CA TRP A 35 -10.40 -16.34 -13.64
C TRP A 35 -11.15 -15.03 -13.66
N THR A 36 -11.76 -14.68 -12.52
CA THR A 36 -12.47 -13.41 -12.34
C THR A 36 -11.98 -12.67 -11.13
N TYR A 37 -12.06 -11.33 -11.18
CA TYR A 37 -11.72 -10.47 -10.06
C TYR A 37 -12.81 -9.42 -9.87
N GLU A 38 -13.35 -9.35 -8.65
CA GLU A 38 -14.54 -8.56 -8.32
C GLU A 38 -14.26 -7.49 -7.25
N ARG A 39 -15.19 -6.56 -7.11
CA ARG A 39 -15.29 -5.66 -5.94
C ARG A 39 -16.42 -6.16 -5.05
N VAL A 40 -16.13 -6.32 -3.76
CA VAL A 40 -17.14 -6.71 -2.78
C VAL A 40 -17.13 -5.67 -1.65
N GLU A 41 -18.25 -4.95 -1.51
CA GLU A 41 -18.37 -4.01 -0.41
C GLU A 41 -18.44 -4.76 0.91
N MET A 42 -17.48 -4.51 1.79
CA MET A 42 -17.29 -5.26 3.03
C MET A 42 -16.71 -4.37 4.13
N ASP A 43 -17.33 -4.35 5.27
CA ASP A 43 -16.75 -3.75 6.47
C ASP A 43 -15.97 -4.78 7.31
N ALA A 44 -15.28 -4.29 8.34
CA ALA A 44 -14.44 -5.13 9.18
C ALA A 44 -15.23 -6.21 9.93
N ALA A 45 -16.47 -5.92 10.32
CA ALA A 45 -17.32 -6.84 11.09
C ALA A 45 -17.84 -7.98 10.22
N GLY A 46 -18.17 -7.71 8.96
CA GLY A 46 -18.70 -8.69 8.02
C GLY A 46 -17.64 -9.62 7.44
N LEU A 47 -16.37 -9.18 7.39
CA LEU A 47 -15.28 -9.90 6.74
C LEU A 47 -15.14 -11.37 7.22
N PRO A 48 -15.09 -11.68 8.53
CA PRO A 48 -14.92 -13.07 8.97
C PRO A 48 -16.06 -13.98 8.54
N GLY A 49 -17.31 -13.48 8.55
CA GLY A 49 -18.48 -14.24 8.10
C GLY A 49 -18.45 -14.52 6.61
N PHE A 50 -18.09 -13.52 5.82
CA PHE A 50 -17.96 -13.66 4.37
C PHE A 50 -16.87 -14.70 4.01
N VAL A 51 -15.67 -14.56 4.58
CA VAL A 51 -14.53 -15.44 4.24
C VAL A 51 -14.79 -16.89 4.63
N ARG A 52 -15.47 -17.18 5.75
CA ARG A 52 -15.86 -18.54 6.12
C ARG A 52 -16.85 -19.19 5.16
N GLY A 53 -17.64 -18.41 4.45
CA GLY A 53 -18.62 -18.91 3.48
C GLY A 53 -18.05 -19.18 2.08
N LEU A 54 -16.76 -18.93 1.84
CA LEU A 54 -16.15 -19.08 0.52
C LEU A 54 -15.81 -20.54 0.22
N GLY A 55 -16.06 -20.94 -1.04
CA GLY A 55 -15.75 -22.28 -1.56
C GLY A 55 -14.32 -22.39 -2.11
N PRO A 56 -13.97 -23.57 -2.61
CA PRO A 56 -12.62 -23.87 -3.12
C PRO A 56 -12.28 -23.15 -4.43
N GLU A 57 -13.26 -22.52 -5.09
CA GLU A 57 -13.07 -21.71 -6.27
C GLU A 57 -12.34 -20.40 -5.99
N TRP A 58 -12.29 -19.96 -4.76
CA TRP A 58 -11.61 -18.72 -4.38
C TRP A 58 -10.09 -18.89 -4.33
N ALA A 59 -9.38 -18.06 -5.08
CA ALA A 59 -7.92 -18.05 -5.16
C ALA A 59 -7.27 -17.10 -4.15
N GLY A 60 -8.00 -16.08 -3.72
CA GLY A 60 -7.53 -15.12 -2.73
C GLY A 60 -8.39 -13.87 -2.64
N LEU A 61 -8.09 -13.02 -1.66
CA LEU A 61 -8.78 -11.78 -1.41
C LEU A 61 -7.78 -10.66 -1.17
N SER A 62 -7.96 -9.55 -1.87
CA SER A 62 -7.34 -8.28 -1.50
C SER A 62 -8.23 -7.58 -0.48
N VAL A 63 -7.65 -6.91 0.49
CA VAL A 63 -8.39 -6.23 1.55
C VAL A 63 -7.92 -4.79 1.67
N THR A 64 -8.87 -3.86 1.59
CA THR A 64 -8.61 -2.44 1.86
C THR A 64 -9.38 -1.97 3.10
N MET A 65 -9.40 -0.67 3.33
CA MET A 65 -10.10 -0.06 4.46
C MET A 65 -11.59 -0.44 4.46
N PRO A 66 -12.17 -0.74 5.64
CA PRO A 66 -11.59 -0.78 6.98
C PRO A 66 -11.12 -2.18 7.42
N GLY A 67 -11.02 -3.15 6.51
CA GLY A 67 -10.92 -4.59 6.81
C GLY A 67 -9.53 -5.12 7.14
N LYS A 68 -8.44 -4.37 6.93
CA LYS A 68 -7.06 -4.90 6.99
C LYS A 68 -6.67 -5.51 8.35
N ARG A 69 -7.13 -4.94 9.47
CA ARG A 69 -6.89 -5.52 10.79
C ARG A 69 -7.71 -6.79 10.99
N ALA A 70 -8.99 -6.76 10.62
CA ALA A 70 -9.86 -7.92 10.71
C ALA A 70 -9.37 -9.09 9.84
N ALA A 71 -8.75 -8.80 8.69
CA ALA A 71 -8.13 -9.82 7.84
C ALA A 71 -6.96 -10.51 8.53
N LEU A 72 -6.07 -9.75 9.18
CA LEU A 72 -4.97 -10.30 9.96
C LEU A 72 -5.49 -11.15 11.14
N ASP A 73 -6.43 -10.61 11.90
CA ASP A 73 -6.99 -11.29 13.08
C ASP A 73 -7.79 -12.57 12.71
N PHE A 74 -8.33 -12.63 11.50
CA PHE A 74 -9.09 -13.78 10.98
C PHE A 74 -8.18 -14.94 10.53
N ALA A 75 -7.01 -14.62 9.97
CA ALA A 75 -6.15 -15.62 9.33
C ALA A 75 -5.58 -16.64 10.34
N SER A 76 -5.43 -17.90 9.89
CA SER A 76 -4.80 -18.96 10.69
C SER A 76 -3.28 -18.87 10.72
N ALA A 77 -2.68 -18.19 9.73
CA ALA A 77 -1.26 -17.92 9.63
C ALA A 77 -1.03 -16.51 9.04
N ALA A 78 0.11 -15.92 9.34
CA ALA A 78 0.47 -14.60 8.81
C ALA A 78 1.96 -14.53 8.49
N THR A 79 2.29 -13.77 7.43
CA THR A 79 3.69 -13.49 7.10
C THR A 79 4.32 -12.57 8.14
N PRO A 80 5.66 -12.60 8.31
CA PRO A 80 6.35 -11.70 9.25
C PRO A 80 6.03 -10.23 9.01
N ARG A 81 5.89 -9.79 7.75
CA ARG A 81 5.58 -8.40 7.42
C ARG A 81 4.13 -8.02 7.74
N ALA A 82 3.17 -8.94 7.60
CA ALA A 82 1.79 -8.68 8.03
C ALA A 82 1.70 -8.55 9.55
N VAL A 83 2.40 -9.43 10.29
CA VAL A 83 2.52 -9.32 11.75
C VAL A 83 3.21 -8.01 12.16
N ALA A 84 4.30 -7.64 11.50
CA ALA A 84 5.00 -6.39 11.78
C ALA A 84 4.10 -5.16 11.51
N ALA A 85 3.41 -5.11 10.38
CA ALA A 85 2.48 -4.02 10.05
C ALA A 85 1.23 -4.00 10.95
N GLY A 86 0.87 -5.13 11.58
CA GLY A 86 -0.37 -5.26 12.34
C GLY A 86 -1.62 -5.20 11.46
N ALA A 87 -1.49 -5.51 10.17
CA ALA A 87 -2.56 -5.43 9.18
C ALA A 87 -2.24 -6.33 7.98
N ALA A 88 -3.28 -6.83 7.30
CA ALA A 88 -3.14 -7.60 6.06
C ALA A 88 -4.01 -7.00 4.96
N ASN A 89 -3.41 -6.78 3.79
CA ASN A 89 -4.14 -6.41 2.59
C ASN A 89 -4.40 -7.60 1.65
N THR A 90 -3.97 -8.80 2.04
CA THR A 90 -4.02 -10.02 1.22
C THR A 90 -4.37 -11.22 2.11
N LEU A 91 -5.35 -12.01 1.69
CA LEU A 91 -5.70 -13.30 2.25
C LEU A 91 -5.62 -14.38 1.17
N VAL A 92 -4.92 -15.47 1.46
CA VAL A 92 -4.72 -16.60 0.54
C VAL A 92 -5.20 -17.89 1.20
N PRO A 93 -6.06 -18.68 0.55
CA PRO A 93 -6.48 -19.97 1.10
C PRO A 93 -5.31 -20.95 1.14
N THR A 94 -5.21 -21.70 2.24
CA THR A 94 -4.22 -22.76 2.45
C THR A 94 -4.92 -24.05 2.87
N ALA A 95 -4.19 -25.15 2.99
CA ALA A 95 -4.75 -26.40 3.48
C ALA A 95 -5.33 -26.27 4.91
N ASP A 96 -4.71 -25.41 5.74
CA ASP A 96 -5.04 -25.27 7.16
C ASP A 96 -5.86 -24.00 7.47
N GLY A 97 -6.40 -23.33 6.45
CA GLY A 97 -7.18 -22.10 6.61
C GLY A 97 -6.75 -20.99 5.68
N TRP A 98 -6.43 -19.80 6.21
CA TRP A 98 -6.06 -18.63 5.43
C TRP A 98 -4.72 -18.06 5.91
N LEU A 99 -3.86 -17.73 4.96
CA LEU A 99 -2.63 -16.97 5.19
C LEU A 99 -2.90 -15.48 4.96
N ALA A 100 -2.52 -14.66 5.93
CA ALA A 100 -2.52 -13.21 5.80
C ALA A 100 -1.15 -12.68 5.35
N ASP A 101 -1.15 -11.75 4.39
CA ASP A 101 0.05 -11.03 3.98
C ASP A 101 -0.22 -9.52 3.85
N CYS A 102 0.84 -8.72 3.90
CA CYS A 102 0.80 -7.26 3.72
C CYS A 102 1.68 -6.85 2.53
N THR A 103 1.15 -7.01 1.32
CA THR A 103 1.85 -6.58 0.10
C THR A 103 1.90 -5.05 -0.08
N ASP A 104 1.20 -4.29 0.78
CA ASP A 104 1.39 -2.83 0.85
C ASP A 104 2.85 -2.46 1.12
N VAL A 105 3.59 -3.32 1.81
CA VAL A 105 5.03 -3.13 2.05
C VAL A 105 5.80 -3.11 0.74
N ASP A 106 5.54 -4.09 -0.16
CA ASP A 106 6.11 -4.11 -1.52
C ASP A 106 5.66 -2.89 -2.32
N GLY A 107 4.40 -2.49 -2.14
CA GLY A 107 3.82 -1.31 -2.77
C GLY A 107 4.61 -0.05 -2.47
N VAL A 108 4.87 0.22 -1.18
CA VAL A 108 5.66 1.38 -0.74
C VAL A 108 7.10 1.26 -1.22
N ALA A 109 7.76 0.12 -0.99
CA ALA A 109 9.15 -0.06 -1.35
C ALA A 109 9.38 0.04 -2.87
N GLY A 110 8.50 -0.56 -3.68
CA GLY A 110 8.54 -0.49 -5.14
C GLY A 110 8.31 0.93 -5.66
N ALA A 111 7.27 1.61 -5.15
CA ALA A 111 6.99 2.99 -5.54
C ALA A 111 8.18 3.92 -5.25
N LEU A 112 8.76 3.81 -4.06
CA LEU A 112 9.91 4.62 -3.68
C LEU A 112 11.15 4.36 -4.55
N ARG A 113 11.45 3.09 -4.86
CA ARG A 113 12.61 2.73 -5.71
C ARG A 113 12.43 3.15 -7.14
N CYS A 114 11.29 2.79 -7.75
CA CYS A 114 11.08 2.94 -9.19
C CYS A 114 10.66 4.37 -9.57
N ALA A 115 9.66 4.93 -8.90
CA ALA A 115 9.13 6.27 -9.22
C ALA A 115 9.75 7.38 -8.37
N GLY A 116 10.01 7.12 -7.09
CA GLY A 116 10.56 8.10 -6.15
C GLY A 116 12.07 8.31 -6.29
N GLY A 117 12.78 7.40 -6.96
CA GLY A 117 14.24 7.47 -7.11
C GLY A 117 15.00 7.30 -5.80
N PHE A 118 14.45 6.52 -4.85
CA PHE A 118 15.11 6.26 -3.58
C PHE A 118 16.39 5.44 -3.75
N THR A 119 17.51 6.00 -3.32
CA THR A 119 18.85 5.39 -3.46
C THR A 119 19.49 4.99 -2.12
N GLY A 120 18.80 5.28 -1.00
CA GLY A 120 19.29 4.98 0.34
C GLY A 120 19.15 6.15 1.31
N GLY A 121 19.38 5.86 2.59
CA GLY A 121 19.31 6.83 3.69
C GLY A 121 18.87 6.19 4.98
N GLU A 122 19.08 6.89 6.11
CA GLU A 122 18.85 6.34 7.44
C GLU A 122 17.52 6.77 8.06
N ALA A 123 16.96 7.90 7.62
CA ALA A 123 15.77 8.51 8.22
C ALA A 123 14.65 8.71 7.19
N GLY A 124 13.44 8.38 7.57
CA GLY A 124 12.22 8.63 6.80
C GLY A 124 11.24 9.51 7.57
N LEU A 125 10.46 10.30 6.84
CA LEU A 125 9.38 11.12 7.35
C LEU A 125 8.04 10.54 6.89
N VAL A 126 7.11 10.32 7.81
CA VAL A 126 5.76 9.81 7.50
C VAL A 126 4.73 10.80 8.01
N LEU A 127 3.88 11.29 7.13
CA LEU A 127 2.74 12.12 7.49
C LEU A 127 1.51 11.21 7.67
N GLY A 128 1.01 11.16 8.89
CA GLY A 128 -0.09 10.27 9.29
C GLY A 128 0.36 9.01 10.04
N ALA A 129 -0.61 8.25 10.54
CA ALA A 129 -0.38 7.04 11.34
C ALA A 129 -1.49 5.99 11.17
N GLY A 130 -1.99 5.83 9.96
CA GLY A 130 -2.98 4.80 9.62
C GLY A 130 -2.34 3.50 9.11
N GLY A 131 -3.15 2.59 8.58
CA GLY A 131 -2.68 1.30 8.07
C GLY A 131 -1.58 1.41 7.00
N THR A 132 -1.66 2.42 6.11
CA THR A 132 -0.61 2.66 5.11
C THR A 132 0.68 3.16 5.77
N ALA A 133 0.59 4.01 6.80
CA ALA A 133 1.77 4.44 7.56
C ALA A 133 2.43 3.26 8.31
N ALA A 134 1.64 2.32 8.82
CA ALA A 134 2.18 1.09 9.43
C ALA A 134 2.91 0.21 8.41
N ALA A 135 2.35 0.02 7.20
CA ALA A 135 3.06 -0.67 6.12
C ALA A 135 4.32 0.09 5.67
N THR A 136 4.29 1.43 5.69
CA THR A 136 5.43 2.29 5.33
C THR A 136 6.62 2.08 6.27
N VAL A 137 6.42 2.03 7.59
CA VAL A 137 7.54 1.83 8.51
C VAL A 137 8.13 0.42 8.39
N VAL A 138 7.34 -0.58 8.02
CA VAL A 138 7.85 -1.92 7.69
C VAL A 138 8.65 -1.88 6.38
N ALA A 139 8.17 -1.19 5.34
CA ALA A 139 8.90 -0.98 4.10
C ALA A 139 10.21 -0.22 4.33
N PHE A 140 10.24 0.72 5.25
CA PHE A 140 11.45 1.43 5.64
C PHE A 140 12.54 0.47 6.13
N ALA A 141 12.19 -0.52 6.98
CA ALA A 141 13.13 -1.53 7.42
C ALA A 141 13.75 -2.31 6.24
N GLU A 142 12.94 -2.70 5.25
CA GLU A 142 13.40 -3.40 4.04
C GLU A 142 14.26 -2.51 3.12
N LEU A 143 14.04 -1.21 3.16
CA LEU A 143 14.84 -0.20 2.45
C LEU A 143 16.13 0.19 3.18
N GLY A 144 16.36 -0.34 4.38
CA GLY A 144 17.52 -0.02 5.19
C GLY A 144 17.38 1.25 6.03
N ILE A 145 16.20 1.88 6.05
CA ILE A 145 15.90 3.04 6.88
C ILE A 145 15.68 2.57 8.31
N ARG A 146 16.36 3.18 9.27
CA ARG A 146 16.38 2.77 10.69
C ARG A 146 15.63 3.71 11.61
N ARG A 147 15.31 4.91 11.15
CA ARG A 147 14.56 5.91 11.93
C ARG A 147 13.39 6.44 11.12
N ALA A 148 12.25 6.59 11.78
CA ALA A 148 11.05 7.18 11.19
C ALA A 148 10.55 8.32 12.09
N VAL A 149 10.27 9.48 11.51
CA VAL A 149 9.54 10.56 12.17
C VAL A 149 8.10 10.51 11.71
N LEU A 150 7.17 10.31 12.64
CA LEU A 150 5.73 10.25 12.38
C LEU A 150 5.12 11.60 12.75
N VAL A 151 4.59 12.34 11.79
CA VAL A 151 3.92 13.62 12.06
C VAL A 151 2.41 13.39 12.06
N VAL A 152 1.77 13.64 13.19
CA VAL A 152 0.35 13.34 13.43
C VAL A 152 -0.34 14.50 14.15
N ARG A 153 -1.66 14.63 13.96
CA ARG A 153 -2.46 15.61 14.70
C ARG A 153 -2.65 15.23 16.17
N ASP A 154 -2.82 13.95 16.41
CA ASP A 154 -3.04 13.36 17.73
C ASP A 154 -2.05 12.21 17.96
N PRO A 155 -1.07 12.35 18.87
CA PRO A 155 -0.08 11.32 19.17
C PRO A 155 -0.68 9.98 19.61
N ALA A 156 -1.83 9.98 20.27
CA ALA A 156 -2.48 8.75 20.71
C ALA A 156 -2.84 7.83 19.53
N ARG A 157 -3.11 8.39 18.36
CA ARG A 157 -3.41 7.65 17.13
C ARG A 157 -2.17 7.04 16.45
N ALA A 158 -0.96 7.44 16.87
CA ALA A 158 0.28 6.89 16.32
C ALA A 158 0.69 5.55 16.96
N ARG A 159 0.05 5.14 18.05
CA ARG A 159 0.45 3.97 18.83
C ARG A 159 0.67 2.72 17.98
N GLU A 160 -0.29 2.35 17.14
CA GLU A 160 -0.19 1.15 16.31
C GLU A 160 0.95 1.23 15.29
N THR A 161 1.19 2.42 14.72
CA THR A 161 2.29 2.64 13.77
C THR A 161 3.66 2.61 14.49
N VAL A 162 3.76 3.15 15.71
CA VAL A 162 4.97 3.06 16.55
C VAL A 162 5.26 1.61 16.92
N GLU A 163 4.23 0.84 17.29
CA GLU A 163 4.38 -0.59 17.57
C GLU A 163 4.83 -1.35 16.31
N ALA A 164 4.29 -1.01 15.13
CA ALA A 164 4.72 -1.60 13.85
C ALA A 164 6.18 -1.28 13.55
N ALA A 165 6.62 -0.04 13.74
CA ALA A 165 8.01 0.36 13.58
C ALA A 165 8.92 -0.44 14.52
N GLY A 166 8.55 -0.58 15.81
CA GLY A 166 9.30 -1.37 16.78
C GLY A 166 9.42 -2.84 16.38
N ARG A 167 8.33 -3.46 15.90
CA ARG A 167 8.36 -4.85 15.38
C ARG A 167 9.25 -5.00 14.15
N ALA A 168 9.34 -3.96 13.32
CA ALA A 168 10.19 -3.93 12.13
C ALA A 168 11.65 -3.55 12.42
N GLY A 169 11.99 -3.17 13.65
CA GLY A 169 13.34 -2.71 14.03
C GLY A 169 13.65 -1.28 13.55
N VAL A 170 12.62 -0.44 13.41
CA VAL A 170 12.74 0.98 13.07
C VAL A 170 12.43 1.82 14.32
N GLU A 171 13.32 2.71 14.66
CA GLU A 171 13.09 3.68 15.73
C GLU A 171 12.07 4.72 15.27
N ALA A 172 10.98 4.90 16.02
CA ALA A 172 9.92 5.85 15.68
C ALA A 172 9.89 7.04 16.66
N ASP A 173 9.92 8.24 16.12
CA ASP A 173 9.74 9.49 16.85
C ASP A 173 8.43 10.15 16.40
N VAL A 174 7.58 10.53 17.36
CA VAL A 174 6.27 11.12 17.07
C VAL A 174 6.31 12.63 17.27
N ARG A 175 5.89 13.37 16.26
CA ARG A 175 5.76 14.83 16.27
C ARG A 175 4.30 15.25 16.12
N VAL A 176 3.92 16.27 16.85
CA VAL A 176 2.59 16.88 16.74
C VAL A 176 2.57 17.84 15.55
N TRP A 177 1.59 17.71 14.68
CA TRP A 177 1.45 18.51 13.45
C TRP A 177 1.57 20.01 13.69
N ALA A 178 0.87 20.53 14.72
CA ALA A 178 0.81 21.97 15.01
C ALA A 178 2.15 22.60 15.42
N SER A 179 3.12 21.80 15.81
CA SER A 179 4.47 22.24 16.25
C SER A 179 5.59 21.69 15.37
N ALA A 180 5.27 21.04 14.27
CA ALA A 180 6.25 20.47 13.38
C ALA A 180 6.93 21.54 12.51
N ASP A 181 8.23 21.51 12.43
CA ASP A 181 9.03 22.27 11.46
C ASP A 181 9.19 21.41 10.20
N PHE A 182 8.23 21.54 9.26
CA PHE A 182 8.17 20.72 8.06
C PHE A 182 9.39 20.89 7.16
N GLY A 183 9.92 22.12 7.04
CA GLY A 183 11.11 22.37 6.24
C GLY A 183 12.34 21.65 6.80
N LYS A 184 12.54 21.71 8.10
CA LYS A 184 13.63 21.00 8.76
C LYS A 184 13.46 19.48 8.66
N LEU A 185 12.25 18.97 8.92
CA LEU A 185 11.97 17.53 8.83
C LEU A 185 12.19 16.97 7.42
N ALA A 186 11.76 17.70 6.38
CA ALA A 186 11.98 17.31 4.99
C ALA A 186 13.47 17.36 4.61
N ALA A 187 14.23 18.33 5.10
CA ALA A 187 15.66 18.44 4.82
C ALA A 187 16.48 17.35 5.55
N ASP A 188 16.03 16.92 6.72
CA ASP A 188 16.73 15.93 7.56
C ASP A 188 16.38 14.46 7.17
N CYS A 189 15.40 14.22 6.29
CA CYS A 189 15.00 12.88 5.88
C CYS A 189 15.53 12.52 4.47
N ALA A 190 15.72 11.22 4.23
CA ALA A 190 16.02 10.67 2.90
C ALA A 190 14.76 10.42 2.07
N VAL A 191 13.61 10.25 2.73
CA VAL A 191 12.33 9.96 2.10
C VAL A 191 11.18 10.50 2.92
N LEU A 192 10.18 11.04 2.23
CA LEU A 192 8.91 11.46 2.78
C LEU A 192 7.79 10.59 2.20
N VAL A 193 6.92 10.08 3.06
CA VAL A 193 5.68 9.40 2.66
C VAL A 193 4.48 10.12 3.25
N SER A 194 3.63 10.70 2.40
CA SER A 194 2.38 11.33 2.80
C SER A 194 1.24 10.32 2.73
N THR A 195 0.59 10.06 3.86
CA THR A 195 -0.59 9.18 3.94
C THR A 195 -1.86 9.96 4.38
N VAL A 196 -1.80 11.27 4.35
CA VAL A 196 -2.88 12.17 4.77
C VAL A 196 -3.59 12.79 3.57
N PRO A 197 -4.82 13.30 3.74
CA PRO A 197 -5.53 13.99 2.65
C PRO A 197 -4.73 15.18 2.10
N PRO A 198 -4.80 15.48 0.77
CA PRO A 198 -4.05 16.55 0.13
C PRO A 198 -4.23 17.92 0.77
N ALA A 199 -5.44 18.23 1.24
CA ALA A 199 -5.73 19.48 1.93
C ALA A 199 -4.93 19.67 3.24
N ALA A 200 -4.51 18.58 3.89
CA ALA A 200 -3.74 18.66 5.13
C ALA A 200 -2.30 19.12 4.89
N VAL A 201 -1.74 18.84 3.71
CA VAL A 201 -0.35 19.19 3.36
C VAL A 201 -0.23 20.44 2.51
N ALA A 202 -1.34 21.01 2.02
CA ALA A 202 -1.33 22.07 1.04
C ALA A 202 -0.52 23.32 1.47
N GLU A 203 -0.66 23.74 2.73
CA GLU A 203 0.06 24.89 3.28
C GLU A 203 1.57 24.65 3.46
N HIS A 204 1.99 23.39 3.56
CA HIS A 204 3.37 22.96 3.79
C HIS A 204 4.01 22.28 2.57
N ALA A 205 3.29 22.22 1.44
CA ALA A 205 3.72 21.48 0.25
C ALA A 205 5.10 21.90 -0.24
N ALA A 206 5.39 23.20 -0.27
CA ALA A 206 6.69 23.73 -0.71
C ALA A 206 7.85 23.32 0.23
N GLU A 207 7.60 23.31 1.53
CA GLU A 207 8.58 22.88 2.53
C GLU A 207 8.83 21.36 2.44
N LEU A 208 7.76 20.57 2.34
CA LEU A 208 7.80 19.12 2.24
C LEU A 208 8.44 18.63 0.93
N ALA A 209 8.28 19.39 -0.15
CA ALA A 209 8.87 19.09 -1.45
C ALA A 209 10.42 19.16 -1.47
N ALA A 210 11.04 19.68 -0.41
CA ALA A 210 12.50 19.65 -0.24
C ALA A 210 13.06 18.24 0.07
N ALA A 211 12.20 17.29 0.44
CA ALA A 211 12.62 15.90 0.67
C ALA A 211 13.18 15.27 -0.63
N PRO A 212 14.31 14.55 -0.57
CA PRO A 212 14.96 13.99 -1.76
C PRO A 212 14.13 12.98 -2.53
N CYS A 213 13.28 12.23 -1.82
CA CYS A 213 12.37 11.23 -2.37
C CYS A 213 11.00 11.42 -1.69
N VAL A 214 9.95 11.47 -2.49
CA VAL A 214 8.58 11.69 -2.00
C VAL A 214 7.66 10.59 -2.54
N LEU A 215 6.82 10.05 -1.67
CA LEU A 215 5.65 9.25 -2.02
C LEU A 215 4.39 9.96 -1.48
N ASP A 216 3.51 10.39 -2.37
CA ASP A 216 2.15 10.78 -1.98
C ASP A 216 1.20 9.63 -2.32
N VAL A 217 0.63 8.98 -1.30
CA VAL A 217 -0.25 7.83 -1.52
C VAL A 217 -1.60 8.22 -2.12
N ILE A 218 -1.89 9.50 -2.22
CA ILE A 218 -3.09 10.02 -2.87
C ILE A 218 -2.79 10.24 -4.36
N TYR A 219 -3.70 9.80 -5.20
CA TYR A 219 -3.60 9.95 -6.66
C TYR A 219 -4.85 10.56 -7.30
N HIS A 220 -5.86 10.89 -6.49
CA HIS A 220 -7.07 11.55 -6.97
C HIS A 220 -7.62 12.53 -5.91
N PRO A 221 -7.88 13.81 -6.27
CA PRO A 221 -7.55 14.45 -7.56
C PRO A 221 -6.04 14.58 -7.78
N TRP A 222 -5.63 14.61 -9.04
CA TRP A 222 -4.25 14.73 -9.44
C TRP A 222 -4.05 15.94 -10.37
N PRO A 223 -2.93 16.71 -10.25
CA PRO A 223 -1.88 16.57 -9.23
C PRO A 223 -2.33 17.00 -7.84
N THR A 224 -1.70 16.44 -6.80
CA THR A 224 -1.85 16.92 -5.43
C THR A 224 -0.96 18.14 -5.18
N PRO A 225 -1.23 19.00 -4.17
CA PRO A 225 -0.36 20.13 -3.84
C PRO A 225 1.10 19.71 -3.59
N LEU A 226 1.31 18.56 -2.96
CA LEU A 226 2.65 18.02 -2.74
C LEU A 226 3.34 17.61 -4.04
N ALA A 227 2.59 16.97 -4.94
CA ALA A 227 3.11 16.57 -6.24
C ALA A 227 3.46 17.77 -7.12
N GLU A 228 2.65 18.84 -7.09
CA GLU A 228 2.94 20.09 -7.80
C GLU A 228 4.22 20.76 -7.28
N ALA A 229 4.39 20.80 -5.96
CA ALA A 229 5.54 21.42 -5.34
C ALA A 229 6.84 20.63 -5.58
N ALA A 230 6.77 19.30 -5.64
CA ALA A 230 7.94 18.41 -5.76
C ALA A 230 8.49 18.29 -7.20
N ALA A 231 8.07 19.11 -8.13
CA ALA A 231 8.63 19.25 -9.49
C ALA A 231 8.83 17.92 -10.25
N GLY A 232 7.91 16.97 -10.09
CA GLY A 232 7.88 15.72 -10.85
C GLY A 232 8.69 14.55 -10.28
N ARG A 233 9.30 14.69 -9.12
CA ARG A 233 9.98 13.59 -8.39
C ARG A 233 9.09 12.99 -7.32
N VAL A 234 7.89 12.58 -7.69
CA VAL A 234 6.93 12.04 -6.74
C VAL A 234 6.48 10.66 -7.20
N ALA A 235 6.72 9.66 -6.37
CA ALA A 235 5.99 8.41 -6.44
C ALA A 235 4.55 8.63 -5.95
N THR A 236 3.60 7.89 -6.48
CA THR A 236 2.18 8.11 -6.24
C THR A 236 1.48 6.88 -5.68
N GLY A 237 0.27 7.05 -5.20
CA GLY A 237 -0.57 5.94 -4.82
C GLY A 237 -0.87 4.95 -5.96
N LEU A 238 -0.77 5.37 -7.24
CA LEU A 238 -0.86 4.43 -8.37
C LEU A 238 0.38 3.55 -8.51
N ASP A 239 1.58 4.10 -8.26
CA ASP A 239 2.81 3.30 -8.19
C ASP A 239 2.72 2.30 -7.04
N MET A 240 2.29 2.73 -5.87
CA MET A 240 2.07 1.85 -4.73
C MET A 240 1.02 0.77 -5.02
N LEU A 241 -0.10 1.12 -5.65
CA LEU A 241 -1.15 0.20 -6.04
C LEU A 241 -0.66 -0.86 -7.03
N LEU A 242 0.16 -0.45 -8.00
CA LEU A 242 0.76 -1.35 -8.99
C LEU A 242 1.70 -2.35 -8.32
N HIS A 243 2.66 -1.85 -7.55
CA HIS A 243 3.70 -2.71 -6.94
C HIS A 243 3.13 -3.69 -5.90
N GLN A 244 2.13 -3.29 -5.10
CA GLN A 244 1.49 -4.20 -4.16
C GLN A 244 0.69 -5.31 -4.86
N ALA A 245 0.14 -5.04 -6.05
CA ALA A 245 -0.65 -6.00 -6.79
C ALA A 245 0.20 -7.12 -7.39
N PHE A 246 1.49 -6.93 -7.62
CA PHE A 246 2.38 -7.98 -8.10
C PHE A 246 2.41 -9.15 -7.11
N GLY A 247 2.68 -8.88 -5.84
CA GLY A 247 2.69 -9.91 -4.80
C GLY A 247 1.32 -10.60 -4.65
N GLN A 248 0.22 -9.85 -4.79
CA GLN A 248 -1.12 -10.45 -4.75
C GLN A 248 -1.35 -11.40 -5.92
N VAL A 249 -0.98 -11.02 -7.15
CA VAL A 249 -1.08 -11.92 -8.32
C VAL A 249 -0.25 -13.17 -8.12
N GLU A 250 0.97 -13.04 -7.62
CA GLU A 250 1.85 -14.18 -7.35
C GLU A 250 1.26 -15.11 -6.29
N HIS A 251 0.70 -14.58 -5.21
CA HIS A 251 0.00 -15.36 -4.20
C HIS A 251 -1.23 -16.11 -4.75
N PHE A 252 -2.05 -15.42 -5.56
CA PHE A 252 -3.30 -16.01 -6.05
C PHE A 252 -3.07 -17.05 -7.14
N THR A 253 -2.09 -16.81 -8.02
CA THR A 253 -1.88 -17.63 -9.22
C THR A 253 -0.76 -18.65 -9.08
N GLY A 254 0.15 -18.47 -8.14
CA GLY A 254 1.39 -19.23 -8.03
C GLY A 254 2.37 -18.97 -9.19
N ARG A 255 2.20 -17.89 -9.95
CA ARG A 255 3.01 -17.53 -11.12
C ARG A 255 3.58 -16.11 -10.96
N PRO A 256 4.75 -15.82 -11.56
CA PRO A 256 5.30 -14.46 -11.59
C PRO A 256 4.28 -13.47 -12.18
N ALA A 257 4.14 -12.30 -11.57
CA ALA A 257 3.25 -11.26 -12.04
C ALA A 257 3.69 -10.71 -13.40
N PRO A 258 2.80 -10.59 -14.39
CA PRO A 258 3.09 -10.00 -15.70
C PRO A 258 3.11 -8.47 -15.59
N ARG A 259 4.18 -7.92 -14.99
CA ARG A 259 4.29 -6.54 -14.51
C ARG A 259 4.00 -5.50 -15.58
N GLU A 260 4.52 -5.72 -16.81
CA GLU A 260 4.30 -4.79 -17.93
C GLU A 260 2.82 -4.73 -18.33
N ALA A 261 2.15 -5.87 -18.47
CA ALA A 261 0.74 -5.92 -18.82
C ALA A 261 -0.13 -5.25 -17.75
N MET A 262 0.20 -5.44 -16.47
CA MET A 262 -0.50 -4.81 -15.36
C MET A 262 -0.28 -3.28 -15.35
N ARG A 263 0.96 -2.81 -15.56
CA ARG A 263 1.28 -1.39 -15.68
C ARG A 263 0.52 -0.74 -16.84
N ASP A 264 0.55 -1.36 -18.02
CA ASP A 264 -0.04 -0.79 -19.22
C ASP A 264 -1.57 -0.68 -19.10
N ALA A 265 -2.22 -1.69 -18.51
CA ALA A 265 -3.65 -1.65 -18.21
C ALA A 265 -4.00 -0.55 -17.18
N LEU A 266 -3.19 -0.35 -16.15
CA LEU A 266 -3.39 0.72 -15.18
C LEU A 266 -3.21 2.09 -15.82
N ARG A 267 -2.19 2.27 -16.67
CA ARG A 267 -1.98 3.52 -17.42
C ARG A 267 -3.17 3.82 -18.32
N GLU A 268 -3.67 2.85 -19.06
CA GLU A 268 -4.84 3.02 -19.92
C GLU A 268 -6.07 3.44 -19.10
N ALA A 269 -6.33 2.74 -17.99
CA ALA A 269 -7.48 3.03 -17.12
C ALA A 269 -7.41 4.40 -16.44
N THR A 270 -6.21 4.99 -16.31
CA THR A 270 -5.98 6.30 -15.69
C THR A 270 -5.66 7.41 -16.70
N GLY A 271 -5.85 7.18 -18.00
CA GLY A 271 -5.62 8.16 -19.06
C GLY A 271 -4.15 8.47 -19.33
N GLY A 272 -3.22 7.63 -18.89
CA GLY A 272 -1.79 7.76 -19.17
C GLY A 272 -1.10 8.95 -18.49
N ILE A 273 -1.70 9.51 -17.43
CA ILE A 273 -1.20 10.70 -16.73
C ILE A 273 0.10 10.47 -15.96
N LEU A 274 0.40 9.22 -15.61
CA LEU A 274 1.60 8.84 -14.85
C LEU A 274 2.39 7.77 -15.61
N PRO A 275 3.74 7.81 -15.54
CA PRO A 275 4.59 6.85 -16.26
C PRO A 275 4.56 5.45 -15.67
N LEU A 276 4.38 5.31 -14.35
CA LEU A 276 4.37 4.06 -13.59
C LEU A 276 5.59 3.17 -13.90
N PRO A 277 6.82 3.62 -13.60
CA PRO A 277 8.03 2.87 -13.91
C PRO A 277 8.11 1.56 -13.12
N LEU A 278 8.76 0.55 -13.70
CA LEU A 278 8.95 -0.77 -13.11
C LEU A 278 10.36 -1.01 -12.56
N ASP A 279 11.31 -0.15 -12.97
CA ASP A 279 12.74 -0.20 -12.63
C ASP A 279 13.18 1.17 -12.10
#